data_34a69df9db890ec494cd7e4a8cbfeafd
#
_entry.id   34a69df9db890ec494cd7e4a8cbfeafd
#
_cell.length_a   1.000
_cell.length_b   1.000
_cell.length_c   1.000
_cell.angle_alpha   90.00
_cell.angle_beta   90.00
_cell.angle_gamma   90.00
#
_symmetry.space_group_name_H-M   'P 1'
#
loop_
_entity.id
_entity.type
_entity.pdbx_description
1 polymer ?
#
loop_
_entity_poly.entity_id
_entity_poly.type
_entity_poly.pdbx_seq_one_letter_code
_entity_poly.pdbx_strand_id
1 'polypeptide(L)'
;IIVAPIDALMQRMVMPEVITEFCCSVRIGMTIAPASLLKRFIDAGYERVEVCEGRGQVCLRGGCIDIFPITAMNPVRIEFFDDDVDTMREFDPVSQRSIENISSVAVPPATEIPLTREMRQRGISALRSKPKYELEVETLRSGGTPNNALSLVSIFCREEISLIDYLPKDAVIIMEEPSRVEESAKFTYSRFMDELSDVLRSGEGHEMQAGLIHTTSSTFARLDTPRTAMLFALTRSYPLIRPKATVKIESRQIPKY
;
A
#
# COMPACT_ATOMS: atom_id res chain seq x y z
N ILE A 1 -3.26 8.12 15.25
CA ILE A 1 -4.69 7.85 15.02
C ILE A 1 -4.88 7.64 13.53
N ILE A 2 -5.51 6.53 13.14
CA ILE A 2 -5.89 6.24 11.76
C ILE A 2 -7.42 6.29 11.70
N VAL A 3 -7.96 6.99 10.73
CA VAL A 3 -9.40 7.03 10.44
C VAL A 3 -9.59 6.45 9.05
N ALA A 4 -10.38 5.40 8.94
CA ALA A 4 -10.62 4.72 7.66
C ALA A 4 -12.11 4.42 7.49
N PRO A 5 -12.67 4.66 6.30
CA PRO A 5 -14.02 4.20 5.97
C PRO A 5 -14.01 2.68 5.75
N ILE A 6 -15.17 2.05 5.85
CA ILE A 6 -15.28 0.58 5.75
C ILE A 6 -14.85 0.04 4.38
N ASP A 7 -15.09 0.77 3.32
CA ASP A 7 -14.68 0.39 1.97
C ASP A 7 -13.16 0.30 1.81
N ALA A 8 -12.39 1.16 2.52
CA ALA A 8 -10.94 1.03 2.57
C ALA A 8 -10.49 -0.23 3.31
N LEU A 9 -11.21 -0.64 4.39
CA LEU A 9 -10.93 -1.88 5.11
C LEU A 9 -11.29 -3.14 4.33
N MET A 10 -12.19 -3.02 3.36
CA MET A 10 -12.58 -4.12 2.47
C MET A 10 -11.60 -4.34 1.32
N GLN A 11 -10.73 -3.39 1.02
CA GLN A 11 -9.76 -3.54 -0.06
C GLN A 11 -8.69 -4.59 0.29
N ARG A 12 -8.35 -5.41 -0.70
CA ARG A 12 -7.25 -6.35 -0.60
C ARG A 12 -5.92 -5.65 -0.79
N MET A 13 -4.95 -6.00 0.05
CA MET A 13 -3.61 -5.43 0.05
C MET A 13 -2.54 -6.53 -0.06
N VAL A 14 -1.31 -6.14 -0.32
CA VAL A 14 -0.14 -7.03 -0.17
C VAL A 14 0.17 -7.22 1.31
N MET A 15 0.93 -8.27 1.65
CA MET A 15 1.37 -8.49 3.04
C MET A 15 2.30 -7.36 3.52
N PRO A 16 2.21 -6.93 4.80
CA PRO A 16 3.12 -5.93 5.38
C PRO A 16 4.59 -6.29 5.21
N GLU A 17 4.92 -7.59 5.27
CA GLU A 17 6.27 -8.11 5.08
C GLU A 17 6.80 -7.81 3.66
N VAL A 18 5.94 -7.90 2.64
CA VAL A 18 6.31 -7.55 1.26
C VAL A 18 6.65 -6.07 1.15
N ILE A 19 5.85 -5.18 1.74
CA ILE A 19 6.17 -3.75 1.78
C ILE A 19 7.52 -3.53 2.48
N THR A 20 7.74 -4.20 3.60
CA THR A 20 8.98 -4.08 4.39
C THR A 20 10.20 -4.57 3.61
N GLU A 21 10.08 -5.66 2.83
CA GLU A 21 11.15 -6.20 1.98
C GLU A 21 11.65 -5.18 0.95
N PHE A 22 10.72 -4.38 0.40
CA PHE A 22 11.05 -3.34 -0.58
C PHE A 22 11.43 -1.99 0.04
N CYS A 23 11.30 -1.81 1.35
CA CYS A 23 11.85 -0.65 2.04
C CYS A 23 13.38 -0.71 2.01
N CYS A 24 14.01 0.40 1.66
CA CYS A 24 15.46 0.52 1.66
C CYS A 24 15.89 1.64 2.63
N SER A 25 16.84 1.34 3.50
CA SER A 25 17.51 2.36 4.31
C SER A 25 18.93 2.52 3.81
N VAL A 26 19.28 3.74 3.40
CA VAL A 26 20.64 4.09 2.97
C VAL A 26 21.27 4.98 4.02
N ARG A 27 22.55 4.74 4.32
CA ARG A 27 23.32 5.52 5.31
C ARG A 27 24.75 5.71 4.83
N ILE A 28 25.37 6.78 5.28
CA ILE A 28 26.82 7.02 5.05
C ILE A 28 27.65 5.84 5.57
N GLY A 29 28.64 5.43 4.80
CA GLY A 29 29.49 4.27 5.08
C GLY A 29 28.87 2.91 4.72
N MET A 30 27.69 2.90 4.06
CA MET A 30 27.14 1.66 3.50
C MET A 30 27.87 1.29 2.23
N THR A 31 28.31 0.04 2.11
CA THR A 31 28.92 -0.48 0.88
C THR A 31 27.88 -1.13 0.00
N ILE A 32 27.61 -0.55 -1.15
CA ILE A 32 26.70 -1.05 -2.17
C ILE A 32 26.99 -0.41 -3.52
N ALA A 33 27.18 -1.23 -4.56
CA ALA A 33 27.39 -0.69 -5.90
C ALA A 33 26.23 0.21 -6.33
N PRO A 34 26.47 1.42 -6.90
CA PRO A 34 25.43 2.36 -7.32
C PRO A 34 24.38 1.73 -8.24
N ALA A 35 24.81 0.88 -9.18
CA ALA A 35 23.88 0.18 -10.07
C ALA A 35 22.96 -0.80 -9.33
N SER A 36 23.45 -1.45 -8.27
CA SER A 36 22.66 -2.36 -7.45
C SER A 36 21.64 -1.59 -6.60
N LEU A 37 22.01 -0.44 -6.05
CA LEU A 37 21.10 0.43 -5.32
C LEU A 37 20.02 1.01 -6.23
N LEU A 38 20.39 1.51 -7.42
CA LEU A 38 19.43 1.97 -8.43
C LEU A 38 18.44 0.86 -8.78
N LYS A 39 18.93 -0.37 -9.01
CA LYS A 39 18.04 -1.50 -9.29
C LYS A 39 17.05 -1.76 -8.16
N ARG A 40 17.49 -1.71 -6.91
CA ARG A 40 16.58 -1.85 -5.74
C ARG A 40 15.48 -0.80 -5.73
N PHE A 41 15.81 0.45 -6.06
CA PHE A 41 14.80 1.51 -6.14
C PHE A 41 13.82 1.30 -7.30
N ILE A 42 14.30 0.87 -8.48
CA ILE A 42 13.42 0.54 -9.62
C ILE A 42 12.51 -0.64 -9.26
N ASP A 43 13.04 -1.70 -8.63
CA ASP A 43 12.26 -2.86 -8.18
C ASP A 43 11.21 -2.45 -7.13
N ALA A 44 11.47 -1.40 -6.33
CA ALA A 44 10.54 -0.79 -5.38
C ALA A 44 9.52 0.18 -6.03
N GLY A 45 9.52 0.31 -7.36
CA GLY A 45 8.55 1.09 -8.11
C GLY A 45 8.96 2.53 -8.42
N TYR A 46 10.22 2.93 -8.15
CA TYR A 46 10.70 4.25 -8.53
C TYR A 46 10.92 4.33 -10.04
N GLU A 47 10.44 5.43 -10.63
CA GLU A 47 10.63 5.72 -12.05
C GLU A 47 12.06 6.22 -12.31
N ARG A 48 12.75 5.58 -13.25
CA ARG A 48 14.07 6.05 -13.70
C ARG A 48 13.91 7.23 -14.65
N VAL A 49 14.50 8.37 -14.29
CA VAL A 49 14.46 9.63 -15.04
C VAL A 49 15.88 10.16 -15.29
N GLU A 50 16.01 11.16 -16.14
CA GLU A 50 17.29 11.87 -16.37
C GLU A 50 17.56 12.91 -15.28
N VAL A 51 16.53 13.59 -14.78
CA VAL A 51 16.60 14.57 -13.69
C VAL A 51 15.49 14.27 -12.69
N CYS A 52 15.84 14.18 -11.40
CA CYS A 52 14.91 13.91 -10.33
C CYS A 52 14.25 15.21 -9.86
N GLU A 53 12.97 15.41 -10.22
CA GLU A 53 12.18 16.61 -9.92
C GLU A 53 10.90 16.29 -9.12
N GLY A 54 10.44 15.04 -9.17
CA GLY A 54 9.19 14.59 -8.55
C GLY A 54 9.35 13.40 -7.62
N ARG A 55 8.42 13.29 -6.66
CA ARG A 55 8.35 12.13 -5.76
C ARG A 55 8.16 10.85 -6.56
N GLY A 56 8.81 9.77 -6.13
CA GLY A 56 8.78 8.48 -6.81
C GLY A 56 9.77 8.37 -7.97
N GLN A 57 10.64 9.37 -8.18
CA GLN A 57 11.66 9.37 -9.22
C GLN A 57 13.04 9.04 -8.67
N VAL A 58 13.87 8.44 -9.54
CA VAL A 58 15.27 8.14 -9.27
C VAL A 58 16.11 8.37 -10.51
N CYS A 59 17.31 8.91 -10.35
CA CYS A 59 18.27 9.07 -11.43
C CYS A 59 19.67 8.66 -10.98
N LEU A 60 20.47 8.14 -11.93
CA LEU A 60 21.90 7.85 -11.72
C LEU A 60 22.70 8.71 -12.71
N ARG A 61 23.53 9.61 -12.20
CA ARG A 61 24.40 10.49 -12.98
C ARG A 61 25.80 10.53 -12.40
N GLY A 62 26.78 10.19 -13.22
CA GLY A 62 28.19 10.34 -12.89
C GLY A 62 28.56 9.57 -11.61
N GLY A 63 28.65 9.47 -10.66
CA GLY A 63 28.94 8.73 -9.40
C GLY A 63 27.89 9.00 -8.31
N CYS A 64 26.72 9.54 -8.64
CA CYS A 64 25.69 9.81 -7.64
C CYS A 64 24.31 9.31 -8.07
N ILE A 65 23.49 8.97 -7.07
CA ILE A 65 22.07 8.67 -7.22
C ILE A 65 21.27 9.80 -6.58
N ASP A 66 20.38 10.40 -7.37
CA ASP A 66 19.33 11.28 -6.87
C ASP A 66 18.04 10.48 -6.73
N ILE A 67 17.41 10.54 -5.59
CA ILE A 67 16.13 9.88 -5.33
C ILE A 67 15.17 10.81 -4.62
N PHE A 68 13.90 10.81 -5.02
CA PHE A 68 12.86 11.54 -4.34
C PHE A 68 11.87 10.57 -3.67
N PRO A 69 12.11 10.20 -2.39
CA PRO A 69 11.22 9.29 -1.69
C PRO A 69 9.79 9.85 -1.64
N ILE A 70 8.78 8.97 -1.78
CA ILE A 70 7.37 9.40 -1.80
C ILE A 70 6.91 10.07 -0.50
N THR A 71 7.59 9.79 0.62
CA THR A 71 7.31 10.35 1.95
C THR A 71 8.16 11.55 2.30
N ALA A 72 9.19 11.88 1.50
CA ALA A 72 10.10 12.99 1.79
C ALA A 72 9.56 14.34 1.31
N MET A 73 10.04 15.41 1.90
CA MET A 73 9.76 16.77 1.45
C MET A 73 10.67 17.18 0.30
N ASN A 74 11.92 16.72 0.33
CA ASN A 74 12.96 17.04 -0.65
C ASN A 74 13.58 15.74 -1.19
N PRO A 75 14.12 15.76 -2.42
CA PRO A 75 14.94 14.68 -2.95
C PRO A 75 16.29 14.62 -2.23
N VAL A 76 16.90 13.43 -2.28
CA VAL A 76 18.21 13.15 -1.67
C VAL A 76 19.21 12.79 -2.76
N ARG A 77 20.37 13.44 -2.72
CA ARG A 77 21.56 13.07 -3.51
C ARG A 77 22.47 12.19 -2.68
N ILE A 78 22.80 11.02 -3.18
CA ILE A 78 23.68 10.02 -2.58
C ILE A 78 24.93 9.98 -3.44
N GLU A 79 26.08 10.39 -2.91
CA GLU A 79 27.36 10.36 -3.59
C GLU A 79 28.18 9.16 -3.12
N PHE A 80 28.91 8.57 -4.06
CA PHE A 80 29.68 7.36 -3.83
C PHE A 80 31.16 7.62 -4.05
N PHE A 81 31.97 6.98 -3.21
CA PHE A 81 33.39 6.74 -3.48
C PHE A 81 33.56 5.23 -3.74
N ASP A 82 33.79 4.86 -4.99
CA ASP A 82 33.67 3.48 -5.47
C ASP A 82 32.26 2.91 -5.17
N ASP A 83 32.17 1.88 -4.32
CA ASP A 83 30.92 1.26 -3.88
C ASP A 83 30.49 1.71 -2.48
N ASP A 84 31.17 2.66 -1.86
CA ASP A 84 30.82 3.18 -0.54
C ASP A 84 29.99 4.46 -0.64
N VAL A 85 28.92 4.55 0.12
CA VAL A 85 28.14 5.79 0.27
C VAL A 85 28.98 6.77 1.08
N ASP A 86 29.51 7.78 0.41
CA ASP A 86 30.44 8.78 0.98
C ASP A 86 29.68 9.95 1.62
N THR A 87 28.81 10.60 0.83
CA THR A 87 28.02 11.74 1.33
C THR A 87 26.56 11.64 0.92
N MET A 88 25.68 12.23 1.73
CA MET A 88 24.27 12.35 1.41
C MET A 88 23.76 13.73 1.77
N ARG A 89 22.94 14.31 0.90
CA ARG A 89 22.34 15.64 1.13
C ARG A 89 20.95 15.77 0.54
N GLU A 90 20.08 16.49 1.19
CA GLU A 90 18.86 16.98 0.59
C GLU A 90 19.16 18.12 -0.38
N PHE A 91 18.37 18.22 -1.45
CA PHE A 91 18.49 19.31 -2.42
C PHE A 91 17.13 19.79 -2.90
N ASP A 92 17.07 21.01 -3.37
CA ASP A 92 15.88 21.60 -3.97
C ASP A 92 15.67 21.07 -5.39
N PRO A 93 14.51 20.46 -5.70
CA PRO A 93 14.29 19.78 -6.99
C PRO A 93 14.29 20.74 -8.20
N VAL A 94 13.98 22.02 -7.99
CA VAL A 94 13.90 23.00 -9.07
C VAL A 94 15.28 23.62 -9.36
N SER A 95 15.94 24.12 -8.30
CA SER A 95 17.25 24.78 -8.44
C SER A 95 18.42 23.81 -8.42
N GLN A 96 18.20 22.55 -8.02
CA GLN A 96 19.21 21.48 -7.86
C GLN A 96 20.30 21.84 -6.82
N ARG A 97 20.06 22.85 -5.97
CA ARG A 97 21.00 23.27 -4.94
C ARG A 97 20.83 22.48 -3.66
N SER A 98 21.94 22.16 -3.01
CA SER A 98 21.95 21.48 -1.71
C SER A 98 21.25 22.34 -0.65
N ILE A 99 20.44 21.68 0.19
CA ILE A 99 19.74 22.26 1.33
C ILE A 99 20.51 21.94 2.61
N GLU A 100 20.65 20.65 2.94
CA GLU A 100 21.35 20.18 4.14
C GLU A 100 22.00 18.81 3.94
N ASN A 101 23.00 18.50 4.74
CA ASN A 101 23.60 17.18 4.79
C ASN A 101 22.83 16.28 5.73
N ILE A 102 22.65 15.02 5.32
CA ILE A 102 21.97 14.00 6.11
C ILE A 102 22.85 12.76 6.23
N SER A 103 22.68 11.99 7.29
CA SER A 103 23.46 10.76 7.53
C SER A 103 22.75 9.48 7.08
N SER A 104 21.43 9.53 6.90
CA SER A 104 20.61 8.39 6.45
C SER A 104 19.31 8.84 5.81
N VAL A 105 18.76 7.99 4.93
CA VAL A 105 17.44 8.17 4.34
C VAL A 105 16.69 6.84 4.33
N ALA A 106 15.41 6.87 4.70
CA ALA A 106 14.50 5.76 4.53
C ALA A 106 13.71 5.93 3.23
N VAL A 107 13.74 4.91 2.40
CA VAL A 107 13.10 4.90 1.08
C VAL A 107 12.06 3.78 1.06
N PRO A 108 10.78 4.09 1.30
CA PRO A 108 9.70 3.13 1.15
C PRO A 108 9.45 2.84 -0.35
N PRO A 109 8.75 1.74 -0.70
CA PRO A 109 8.38 1.50 -2.09
C PRO A 109 7.48 2.62 -2.63
N ALA A 110 7.68 2.97 -3.91
CA ALA A 110 6.90 3.98 -4.62
C ALA A 110 5.64 3.39 -5.30
N THR A 111 5.32 2.15 -5.02
CA THR A 111 4.12 1.46 -5.49
C THR A 111 3.39 0.80 -4.33
N GLU A 112 2.06 0.72 -4.43
CA GLU A 112 1.23 -0.01 -3.46
C GLU A 112 1.35 -1.53 -3.63
N ILE A 113 1.79 -1.99 -4.81
CA ILE A 113 1.92 -3.41 -5.16
C ILE A 113 3.37 -3.70 -5.62
N PRO A 114 4.36 -3.67 -4.72
CA PRO A 114 5.68 -4.17 -5.06
C PRO A 114 5.60 -5.68 -5.30
N LEU A 115 6.17 -6.15 -6.40
CA LEU A 115 6.03 -7.54 -6.82
C LEU A 115 7.31 -8.32 -6.53
N THR A 116 7.24 -9.29 -5.62
CA THR A 116 8.30 -10.29 -5.45
C THR A 116 8.41 -11.19 -6.69
N ARG A 117 9.51 -11.91 -6.80
CA ARG A 117 9.70 -12.88 -7.89
C ARG A 117 8.58 -13.92 -7.94
N GLU A 118 8.13 -14.38 -6.78
CA GLU A 118 7.05 -15.37 -6.68
C GLU A 118 5.71 -14.80 -7.12
N MET A 119 5.38 -13.57 -6.74
CA MET A 119 4.18 -12.86 -7.15
C MET A 119 4.15 -12.65 -8.67
N ARG A 120 5.29 -12.26 -9.29
CA ARG A 120 5.42 -12.16 -10.76
C ARG A 120 5.15 -13.50 -11.44
N GLN A 121 5.72 -14.59 -10.95
CA GLN A 121 5.49 -15.93 -11.52
C GLN A 121 4.04 -16.36 -11.43
N ARG A 122 3.35 -16.06 -10.34
CA ARG A 122 1.90 -16.29 -10.22
C ARG A 122 1.11 -15.49 -11.24
N GLY A 123 1.42 -14.20 -11.38
CA GLY A 123 0.81 -13.33 -12.38
C GLY A 123 0.98 -13.88 -13.79
N ILE A 124 2.21 -14.22 -14.19
CA ILE A 124 2.51 -14.82 -15.49
C ILE A 124 1.70 -16.11 -15.70
N SER A 125 1.68 -16.99 -14.71
CA SER A 125 0.98 -18.27 -14.81
C SER A 125 -0.53 -18.11 -14.97
N ALA A 126 -1.14 -17.14 -14.30
CA ALA A 126 -2.57 -16.87 -14.36
C ALA A 126 -3.00 -16.14 -15.64
N LEU A 127 -2.15 -15.24 -16.15
CA LEU A 127 -2.51 -14.33 -17.24
C LEU A 127 -2.09 -14.83 -18.63
N ARG A 128 -1.05 -15.68 -18.75
CA ARG A 128 -0.43 -16.09 -20.03
C ARG A 128 -1.37 -16.71 -21.06
N SER A 129 -2.47 -17.30 -20.62
CA SER A 129 -3.46 -17.95 -21.52
C SER A 129 -4.50 -16.98 -22.07
N LYS A 130 -4.46 -15.69 -21.68
CA LYS A 130 -5.45 -14.69 -22.05
C LYS A 130 -4.78 -13.58 -22.86
N PRO A 131 -5.03 -13.50 -24.20
CA PRO A 131 -4.33 -12.56 -25.11
C PRO A 131 -4.42 -11.10 -24.68
N LYS A 132 -5.51 -10.68 -24.04
CA LYS A 132 -5.71 -9.31 -23.57
C LYS A 132 -4.71 -8.86 -22.48
N TYR A 133 -4.01 -9.79 -21.83
CA TYR A 133 -2.99 -9.50 -20.82
C TYR A 133 -1.55 -9.75 -21.34
N GLU A 134 -1.35 -9.76 -22.64
CA GLU A 134 -0.03 -10.01 -23.25
C GLU A 134 1.01 -8.98 -22.79
N LEU A 135 0.61 -7.70 -22.72
CA LEU A 135 1.47 -6.61 -22.27
C LEU A 135 1.86 -6.76 -20.79
N GLU A 136 0.88 -7.11 -19.93
CA GLU A 136 1.13 -7.37 -18.51
C GLU A 136 2.08 -8.55 -18.31
N VAL A 137 1.88 -9.63 -19.08
CA VAL A 137 2.75 -10.81 -19.02
C VAL A 137 4.17 -10.48 -19.47
N GLU A 138 4.35 -9.69 -20.52
CA GLU A 138 5.66 -9.23 -20.98
C GLU A 138 6.34 -8.33 -19.94
N THR A 139 5.60 -7.38 -19.37
CA THR A 139 6.06 -6.51 -18.29
C THR A 139 6.52 -7.33 -17.06
N LEU A 140 5.74 -8.33 -16.66
CA LEU A 140 6.10 -9.21 -15.54
C LEU A 140 7.34 -10.06 -15.85
N ARG A 141 7.51 -10.53 -17.10
CA ARG A 141 8.70 -11.30 -17.53
C ARG A 141 9.97 -10.46 -17.54
N SER A 142 9.88 -9.20 -17.92
CA SER A 142 11.00 -8.24 -17.88
C SER A 142 11.36 -7.80 -16.46
N GLY A 143 10.58 -8.20 -15.44
CA GLY A 143 10.78 -7.83 -14.04
C GLY A 143 10.07 -6.55 -13.63
N GLY A 144 9.29 -5.95 -14.52
CA GLY A 144 8.48 -4.76 -14.25
C GLY A 144 7.21 -5.04 -13.47
N THR A 145 6.48 -3.97 -13.15
CA THR A 145 5.16 -3.98 -12.54
C THR A 145 4.15 -3.41 -13.53
N PRO A 146 3.07 -4.13 -13.90
CA PRO A 146 2.05 -3.62 -14.80
C PRO A 146 1.37 -2.36 -14.25
N ASN A 147 1.01 -1.41 -15.11
CA ASN A 147 0.34 -0.17 -14.70
C ASN A 147 -1.00 -0.42 -13.98
N ASN A 148 -1.67 -1.52 -14.29
CA ASN A 148 -2.92 -1.94 -13.67
C ASN A 148 -2.73 -2.97 -12.55
N ALA A 149 -1.54 -3.04 -11.94
CA ALA A 149 -1.22 -4.04 -10.91
C ALA A 149 -2.21 -4.04 -9.74
N LEU A 150 -2.73 -2.87 -9.36
CA LEU A 150 -3.72 -2.77 -8.28
C LEU A 150 -5.00 -3.58 -8.59
N SER A 151 -5.49 -3.52 -9.83
CA SER A 151 -6.65 -4.31 -10.28
C SER A 151 -6.36 -5.81 -10.42
N LEU A 152 -5.10 -6.23 -10.26
CA LEU A 152 -4.64 -7.61 -10.38
C LEU A 152 -4.07 -8.14 -9.05
N VAL A 153 -4.18 -7.41 -7.94
CA VAL A 153 -3.57 -7.79 -6.65
C VAL A 153 -4.00 -9.17 -6.19
N SER A 154 -5.26 -9.55 -6.41
CA SER A 154 -5.80 -10.87 -6.09
C SER A 154 -5.18 -12.02 -6.91
N ILE A 155 -4.57 -11.68 -8.05
CA ILE A 155 -3.83 -12.63 -8.89
C ILE A 155 -2.41 -12.81 -8.35
N PHE A 156 -1.79 -11.75 -7.88
CA PHE A 156 -0.43 -11.78 -7.35
C PHE A 156 -0.36 -12.36 -5.93
N CYS A 157 -1.35 -12.03 -5.08
CA CYS A 157 -1.39 -12.42 -3.67
C CYS A 157 -2.37 -13.57 -3.44
N ARG A 158 -1.98 -14.57 -2.62
CA ARG A 158 -2.88 -15.63 -2.14
C ARG A 158 -3.57 -15.22 -0.85
N GLU A 159 -2.84 -14.50 -0.03
CA GLU A 159 -3.26 -14.08 1.29
C GLU A 159 -4.34 -13.00 1.18
N GLU A 160 -5.34 -13.11 2.02
CA GLU A 160 -6.44 -12.14 2.09
C GLU A 160 -6.11 -11.05 3.11
N ILE A 161 -5.18 -10.17 2.77
CA ILE A 161 -4.70 -9.08 3.62
C ILE A 161 -5.53 -7.81 3.39
N SER A 162 -5.81 -7.10 4.47
CA SER A 162 -6.48 -5.79 4.49
C SER A 162 -5.68 -4.77 5.31
N LEU A 163 -6.13 -3.52 5.36
CA LEU A 163 -5.52 -2.48 6.21
C LEU A 163 -5.47 -2.89 7.70
N ILE A 164 -6.39 -3.75 8.16
CA ILE A 164 -6.43 -4.22 9.56
C ILE A 164 -5.15 -4.99 9.90
N ASP A 165 -4.58 -5.73 8.96
CA ASP A 165 -3.39 -6.55 9.17
C ASP A 165 -2.10 -5.70 9.29
N TYR A 166 -2.17 -4.42 8.92
CA TYR A 166 -1.09 -3.44 9.11
C TYR A 166 -1.11 -2.75 10.47
N LEU A 167 -2.17 -2.95 11.25
CA LEU A 167 -2.28 -2.33 12.57
C LEU A 167 -1.36 -3.02 13.58
N PRO A 168 -0.77 -2.27 14.53
CA PRO A 168 -0.07 -2.87 15.66
C PRO A 168 -0.98 -3.83 16.43
N LYS A 169 -0.39 -4.90 16.97
CA LYS A 169 -1.15 -5.93 17.73
C LYS A 169 -1.89 -5.37 18.95
N ASP A 170 -1.47 -4.23 19.44
CA ASP A 170 -2.07 -3.50 20.57
C ASP A 170 -3.00 -2.36 20.14
N ALA A 171 -3.25 -2.18 18.85
CA ALA A 171 -4.19 -1.18 18.36
C ALA A 171 -5.60 -1.38 18.91
N VAL A 172 -6.24 -0.29 19.28
CA VAL A 172 -7.66 -0.26 19.65
C VAL A 172 -8.46 0.19 18.43
N ILE A 173 -9.45 -0.62 18.05
CA ILE A 173 -10.37 -0.32 16.95
C ILE A 173 -11.63 0.29 17.55
N ILE A 174 -12.02 1.46 17.08
CA ILE A 174 -13.26 2.11 17.48
C ILE A 174 -14.18 2.16 16.28
N MET A 175 -15.35 1.54 16.38
CA MET A 175 -16.36 1.51 15.34
C MET A 175 -17.56 2.36 15.78
N GLU A 176 -17.85 3.41 15.04
CA GLU A 176 -19.00 4.27 15.28
C GLU A 176 -20.22 3.77 14.48
N GLU A 177 -21.36 3.65 15.13
CA GLU A 177 -22.62 3.20 14.53
C GLU A 177 -22.48 1.91 13.69
N PRO A 178 -22.11 0.76 14.27
CA PRO A 178 -21.80 -0.49 13.57
C PRO A 178 -22.84 -0.92 12.54
N SER A 179 -24.12 -0.69 12.78
CA SER A 179 -25.18 -1.03 11.82
C SER A 179 -25.06 -0.24 10.51
N ARG A 180 -24.69 1.04 10.59
CA ARG A 180 -24.43 1.86 9.39
C ARG A 180 -23.18 1.44 8.66
N VAL A 181 -22.13 1.07 9.41
CA VAL A 181 -20.89 0.53 8.85
C VAL A 181 -21.19 -0.77 8.09
N GLU A 182 -22.02 -1.64 8.65
CA GLU A 182 -22.43 -2.89 7.97
C GLU A 182 -23.25 -2.63 6.71
N GLU A 183 -24.21 -1.71 6.75
CA GLU A 183 -25.00 -1.33 5.57
C GLU A 183 -24.09 -0.77 4.46
N SER A 184 -23.13 0.09 4.81
CA SER A 184 -22.14 0.62 3.86
C SER A 184 -21.27 -0.48 3.28
N ALA A 185 -20.81 -1.45 4.08
CA ALA A 185 -20.04 -2.58 3.62
C ALA A 185 -20.82 -3.47 2.64
N LYS A 186 -22.10 -3.76 2.93
CA LYS A 186 -22.97 -4.52 2.04
C LYS A 186 -23.18 -3.80 0.71
N PHE A 187 -23.44 -2.51 0.76
CA PHE A 187 -23.61 -1.68 -0.44
C PHE A 187 -22.34 -1.66 -1.29
N THR A 188 -21.18 -1.44 -0.68
CA THR A 188 -19.88 -1.44 -1.37
C THR A 188 -19.61 -2.79 -2.03
N TYR A 189 -19.85 -3.90 -1.33
CA TYR A 189 -19.67 -5.24 -1.89
C TYR A 189 -20.60 -5.52 -3.06
N SER A 190 -21.89 -5.22 -2.92
CA SER A 190 -22.88 -5.43 -3.98
C SER A 190 -22.52 -4.63 -5.23
N ARG A 191 -22.25 -3.34 -5.08
CA ARG A 191 -21.85 -2.47 -6.19
C ARG A 191 -20.60 -2.99 -6.92
N PHE A 192 -19.58 -3.41 -6.16
CA PHE A 192 -18.36 -3.98 -6.74
C PHE A 192 -18.65 -5.25 -7.56
N MET A 193 -19.50 -6.15 -7.04
CA MET A 193 -19.85 -7.38 -7.73
C MET A 193 -20.68 -7.14 -9.00
N ASP A 194 -21.54 -6.12 -9.00
CA ASP A 194 -22.29 -5.70 -10.19
C ASP A 194 -21.34 -5.14 -11.26
N GLU A 195 -20.45 -4.22 -10.90
CA GLU A 195 -19.43 -3.66 -11.79
C GLU A 195 -18.50 -4.75 -12.35
N LEU A 196 -18.04 -5.69 -11.52
CA LEU A 196 -17.23 -6.81 -11.96
C LEU A 196 -17.98 -7.72 -12.94
N SER A 197 -19.26 -7.98 -12.68
CA SER A 197 -20.10 -8.79 -13.57
C SER A 197 -20.18 -8.16 -14.98
N ASP A 198 -20.29 -6.85 -15.07
CA ASP A 198 -20.34 -6.15 -16.35
C ASP A 198 -18.99 -6.21 -17.07
N VAL A 199 -17.88 -6.01 -16.34
CA VAL A 199 -16.51 -6.13 -16.88
C VAL A 199 -16.21 -7.57 -17.36
N LEU A 200 -16.70 -8.58 -16.64
CA LEU A 200 -16.57 -9.99 -17.07
C LEU A 200 -17.39 -10.30 -18.31
N ARG A 201 -18.61 -9.77 -18.43
CA ARG A 201 -19.47 -9.94 -19.62
C ARG A 201 -18.86 -9.28 -20.86
N SER A 202 -18.22 -8.14 -20.73
CA SER A 202 -17.50 -7.49 -21.84
C SER A 202 -16.24 -8.26 -22.28
N GLY A 203 -15.81 -9.26 -21.50
CA GLY A 203 -14.58 -10.00 -21.73
C GLY A 203 -13.30 -9.26 -21.28
N GLU A 204 -13.42 -8.08 -20.66
CA GLU A 204 -12.29 -7.27 -20.21
C GLU A 204 -11.77 -7.67 -18.83
N GLY A 205 -12.57 -8.34 -18.01
CA GLY A 205 -12.23 -8.75 -16.65
C GLY A 205 -11.52 -10.10 -16.52
N HIS A 206 -11.10 -10.42 -15.32
CA HIS A 206 -10.59 -11.72 -14.90
C HIS A 206 -11.35 -12.20 -13.66
N GLU A 207 -11.78 -13.46 -13.62
CA GLU A 207 -12.59 -14.00 -12.52
C GLU A 207 -11.94 -13.80 -11.13
N MET A 208 -10.60 -13.90 -11.05
CA MET A 208 -9.87 -13.68 -9.80
C MET A 208 -9.99 -12.24 -9.28
N GLN A 209 -10.46 -11.28 -10.09
CA GLN A 209 -10.74 -9.91 -9.62
C GLN A 209 -11.89 -9.86 -8.60
N ALA A 210 -12.71 -10.88 -8.49
CA ALA A 210 -13.67 -11.00 -7.38
C ALA A 210 -13.00 -10.95 -6.00
N GLY A 211 -11.73 -11.33 -5.91
CA GLY A 211 -10.92 -11.24 -4.70
C GLY A 211 -10.25 -9.88 -4.45
N LEU A 212 -10.58 -8.83 -5.20
CA LEU A 212 -10.03 -7.49 -4.95
C LEU A 212 -10.55 -6.86 -3.66
N ILE A 213 -11.75 -7.26 -3.24
CA ILE A 213 -12.31 -6.82 -1.97
C ILE A 213 -12.74 -8.01 -1.11
N HIS A 214 -12.68 -7.82 0.19
CA HIS A 214 -13.20 -8.77 1.17
C HIS A 214 -14.73 -8.73 1.22
N THR A 215 -15.36 -9.85 1.53
CA THR A 215 -16.81 -9.89 1.81
C THR A 215 -17.10 -9.12 3.09
N THR A 216 -18.34 -8.65 3.25
CA THR A 216 -18.79 -8.02 4.49
C THR A 216 -18.52 -8.91 5.71
N SER A 217 -18.86 -10.21 5.63
CA SER A 217 -18.64 -11.14 6.74
C SER A 217 -17.17 -11.34 7.08
N SER A 218 -16.29 -11.46 6.08
CA SER A 218 -14.85 -11.59 6.31
C SER A 218 -14.27 -10.33 6.95
N THR A 219 -14.70 -9.15 6.51
CA THR A 219 -14.24 -7.87 7.08
C THR A 219 -14.67 -7.74 8.55
N PHE A 220 -15.93 -8.04 8.87
CA PHE A 220 -16.41 -7.96 10.26
C PHE A 220 -15.79 -9.03 11.16
N ALA A 221 -15.49 -10.22 10.65
CA ALA A 221 -14.75 -11.23 11.41
C ALA A 221 -13.35 -10.77 11.81
N ARG A 222 -12.68 -9.96 10.97
CA ARG A 222 -11.38 -9.35 11.28
C ARG A 222 -11.49 -8.19 12.29
N LEU A 223 -12.62 -7.49 12.31
CA LEU A 223 -12.91 -6.43 13.28
C LEU A 223 -13.34 -6.98 14.64
N ASP A 224 -13.74 -8.25 14.75
CA ASP A 224 -14.12 -8.88 16.01
C ASP A 224 -12.88 -9.29 16.82
N THR A 225 -12.22 -8.30 17.40
CA THR A 225 -11.04 -8.49 18.24
C THR A 225 -11.34 -8.13 19.70
N PRO A 226 -10.55 -8.62 20.67
CA PRO A 226 -10.70 -8.23 22.07
C PRO A 226 -10.53 -6.72 22.35
N ARG A 227 -10.03 -5.98 21.38
CA ARG A 227 -9.74 -4.53 21.46
C ARG A 227 -10.66 -3.68 20.60
N THR A 228 -11.77 -4.25 20.13
CA THR A 228 -12.77 -3.50 19.37
C THR A 228 -13.81 -2.91 20.30
N ALA A 229 -13.96 -1.60 20.26
CA ALA A 229 -15.02 -0.84 20.93
C ALA A 229 -16.04 -0.39 19.91
N MET A 230 -17.32 -0.51 20.25
CA MET A 230 -18.44 -0.04 19.41
C MET A 230 -19.12 1.13 20.10
N LEU A 231 -19.32 2.20 19.36
CA LEU A 231 -20.03 3.40 19.82
C LEU A 231 -21.42 3.46 19.16
N PHE A 232 -22.44 3.65 19.97
CA PHE A 232 -23.82 3.81 19.52
C PHE A 232 -24.42 5.09 20.09
N ALA A 233 -25.10 5.88 19.26
CA ALA A 233 -25.88 7.01 19.73
C ALA A 233 -27.11 6.55 20.52
N LEU A 234 -27.69 5.41 20.16
CA LEU A 234 -28.81 4.78 20.84
C LEU A 234 -28.42 3.35 21.25
N THR A 235 -28.84 2.93 22.44
CA THR A 235 -28.58 1.56 22.93
C THR A 235 -29.22 0.53 21.99
N ARG A 236 -28.37 -0.25 21.31
CA ARG A 236 -28.79 -1.34 20.43
C ARG A 236 -27.91 -2.56 20.67
N SER A 237 -28.44 -3.74 20.46
CA SER A 237 -27.66 -4.96 20.33
C SER A 237 -27.13 -5.05 18.89
N TYR A 238 -25.89 -5.44 18.72
CA TYR A 238 -25.29 -5.68 17.42
C TYR A 238 -24.91 -7.16 17.27
N PRO A 239 -25.47 -7.89 16.28
CA PRO A 239 -25.36 -9.34 16.24
C PRO A 239 -24.03 -9.88 15.76
N LEU A 240 -23.28 -9.12 14.92
CA LEU A 240 -22.04 -9.61 14.31
C LEU A 240 -20.83 -9.58 15.25
N ILE A 241 -20.84 -8.69 16.25
CA ILE A 241 -19.77 -8.58 17.25
C ILE A 241 -20.41 -8.60 18.63
N ARG A 242 -20.04 -9.58 19.48
CA ARG A 242 -20.59 -9.70 20.83
C ARG A 242 -19.73 -8.94 21.82
N PRO A 243 -20.26 -7.87 22.45
CA PRO A 243 -19.51 -7.12 23.45
C PRO A 243 -19.27 -7.97 24.71
N LYS A 244 -18.05 -7.93 25.24
CA LYS A 244 -17.72 -8.53 26.55
C LYS A 244 -18.19 -7.66 27.72
N ALA A 245 -18.29 -6.35 27.50
CA ALA A 245 -18.78 -5.39 28.49
C ALA A 245 -19.50 -4.26 27.77
N THR A 246 -20.47 -3.65 28.44
CA THR A 246 -21.20 -2.48 27.93
C THR A 246 -21.08 -1.35 28.95
N VAL A 247 -20.70 -0.17 28.45
CA VAL A 247 -20.58 1.03 29.28
C VAL A 247 -21.54 2.08 28.71
N LYS A 248 -22.38 2.66 29.56
CA LYS A 248 -23.24 3.77 29.19
C LYS A 248 -22.50 5.07 29.48
N ILE A 249 -22.29 5.87 28.44
CA ILE A 249 -21.70 7.20 28.56
C ILE A 249 -22.81 8.23 28.55
N GLU A 250 -22.95 8.99 29.62
CA GLU A 250 -23.90 10.12 29.70
C GLU A 250 -23.14 11.41 29.40
N SER A 251 -23.47 12.01 28.26
CA SER A 251 -22.96 13.34 27.91
C SER A 251 -23.96 14.42 28.40
N ARG A 252 -23.46 15.41 29.12
CA ARG A 252 -24.22 16.62 29.46
C ARG A 252 -23.75 17.76 28.56
N GLN A 253 -24.70 18.48 27.98
CA GLN A 253 -24.35 19.74 27.30
C GLN A 253 -23.78 20.69 28.34
N ILE A 254 -22.59 21.22 28.05
CA ILE A 254 -22.01 22.32 28.84
C ILE A 254 -22.90 23.55 28.54
N PRO A 255 -23.52 24.20 29.55
CA PRO A 255 -24.26 25.42 29.32
C PRO A 255 -23.36 26.44 28.62
N LYS A 256 -23.80 27.01 27.53
CA LYS A 256 -23.12 28.19 26.96
C LYS A 256 -23.30 29.34 27.95
N TYR A 257 -22.20 29.80 28.53
CA TYR A 257 -22.12 31.03 29.27
C TYR A 257 -22.09 32.21 28.31
#